data_f393b1d0efb2bc2ae834eb7a4585b5d7
#
_entry.id   f393b1d0efb2bc2ae834eb7a4585b5d7
#
_cell.length_a   1.000
_cell.length_b   1.000
_cell.length_c   1.000
_cell.angle_alpha   90.00
_cell.angle_beta   90.00
_cell.angle_gamma   90.00
#
_symmetry.space_group_name_H-M   'P 1'
#
loop_
_entity.id
_entity.type
_entity.pdbx_description
1 polymer ?
#
loop_
_entity_poly.entity_id
_entity_poly.type
_entity_poly.pdbx_seq_one_letter_code
_entity_poly.pdbx_strand_id
1 'polypeptide(L)'
;LRRAGAPATEVVPLILMQASDPASGYLSDVTFPDRFHRELSPSWLNYVSVLGGARPKALDRPFRYLDLGCGFAHSTVINAAAFAHAEFHACDFNPAHIEAAERRATRLGAGNVVFHEASFDALLDRDLPPFDFIVMHGVYSWVGSDVRHAIRQLLSRRLADGGLVYLSYNCQPGWSAEAPLRKLMVELAQAAQGGTEARTGSAVAAMRQLGTPSLRYFRDNPAAAGALAALADAPLDYVAHEFMNATWKVHYSVDVGDEMAEAGLAYVGSATLADNHPMLLIDRQAADAIAALPNARLRRLAEDFAVNRRFRRDVFLRGAGERVAPAEAIRHLDEIAIGCTTDVERIDTRMTIPRGAISFQPDFIADLRALMGRGAMRIGEIVARLGGERRNPREIRQNLLLLVASGALTPFAQPGGYTETGARRAASPAAAAALAAGAREAAPTFAPCEPLGGGIAVSADEAAKALRWIAGDAAPRPDRLARVGVLRGA
;
A
#
# COMPACT_ATOMS: atom_id res chain seq x y z
N LEU A 1 -15.80 35.20 -63.08
CA LEU A 1 -16.46 34.36 -62.09
C LEU A 1 -15.56 34.28 -60.84
N ARG A 2 -16.03 34.99 -59.79
CA ARG A 2 -15.29 35.20 -58.54
C ARG A 2 -15.30 33.93 -57.71
N ARG A 3 -14.10 33.49 -57.23
CA ARG A 3 -13.94 32.46 -56.24
C ARG A 3 -14.23 33.08 -54.86
N ALA A 4 -15.14 32.44 -54.11
CA ALA A 4 -15.43 32.76 -52.69
C ALA A 4 -14.25 32.22 -51.85
N GLY A 5 -13.75 33.08 -50.94
CA GLY A 5 -12.70 32.71 -49.99
C GLY A 5 -13.26 31.81 -48.87
N ALA A 6 -12.48 30.81 -48.47
CA ALA A 6 -12.71 30.01 -47.29
C ALA A 6 -12.46 30.85 -46.02
N PRO A 7 -13.19 30.63 -44.95
CA PRO A 7 -12.96 31.35 -43.70
C PRO A 7 -11.64 30.90 -43.05
N ALA A 8 -10.90 31.87 -42.56
CA ALA A 8 -9.67 31.67 -41.80
C ALA A 8 -9.96 30.88 -40.52
N THR A 9 -9.24 29.78 -40.36
CA THR A 9 -9.19 29.03 -39.08
C THR A 9 -8.53 29.92 -38.04
N GLU A 10 -9.29 30.38 -37.06
CA GLU A 10 -8.75 31.03 -35.88
C GLU A 10 -7.87 30.02 -35.12
N VAL A 11 -6.57 30.29 -35.16
CA VAL A 11 -5.60 29.58 -34.32
C VAL A 11 -5.80 30.12 -32.89
N VAL A 12 -6.46 29.36 -32.05
CA VAL A 12 -6.51 29.63 -30.62
C VAL A 12 -5.08 29.58 -30.10
N PRO A 13 -4.56 30.65 -29.46
CA PRO A 13 -3.21 30.64 -28.93
C PRO A 13 -3.11 29.57 -27.84
N LEU A 14 -2.12 28.69 -28.00
CA LEU A 14 -1.68 27.78 -26.95
C LEU A 14 -1.25 28.65 -25.76
N ILE A 15 -2.10 28.75 -24.73
CA ILE A 15 -1.72 29.38 -23.47
C ILE A 15 -0.60 28.52 -22.92
N LEU A 16 0.61 29.04 -22.99
CA LEU A 16 1.76 28.53 -22.25
C LEU A 16 1.40 28.58 -20.77
N MET A 17 0.95 27.46 -20.21
CA MET A 17 0.77 27.29 -18.78
C MET A 17 2.15 27.49 -18.13
N GLN A 18 2.21 28.44 -17.23
CA GLN A 18 3.41 28.71 -16.44
C GLN A 18 3.82 27.46 -15.66
N ALA A 19 5.09 27.12 -15.73
CA ALA A 19 5.70 25.89 -15.22
C ALA A 19 5.86 25.85 -13.68
N SER A 20 4.89 26.38 -12.92
CA SER A 20 4.99 26.50 -11.45
C SER A 20 3.71 26.19 -10.67
N ASP A 21 2.67 25.65 -11.30
CA ASP A 21 1.47 25.22 -10.54
C ASP A 21 1.60 23.72 -10.20
N PRO A 22 1.87 23.37 -8.93
CA PRO A 22 1.98 21.98 -8.49
C PRO A 22 0.65 21.20 -8.65
N ALA A 23 -0.49 21.92 -8.75
CA ALA A 23 -1.80 21.34 -9.02
C ALA A 23 -2.09 21.12 -10.52
N SER A 24 -1.17 21.47 -11.41
CA SER A 24 -1.36 21.40 -12.87
C SER A 24 -1.79 20.01 -13.32
N GLY A 25 -3.09 19.85 -13.57
CA GLY A 25 -3.70 18.63 -14.08
C GLY A 25 -4.14 17.60 -13.02
N TYR A 26 -4.00 17.89 -11.72
CA TYR A 26 -4.53 17.06 -10.64
C TYR A 26 -5.88 17.61 -10.16
N LEU A 27 -6.88 16.72 -9.97
CA LEU A 27 -8.21 17.09 -9.46
C LEU A 27 -8.14 17.28 -7.95
N SER A 28 -8.27 18.53 -7.49
CA SER A 28 -8.24 18.89 -6.07
C SER A 28 -9.64 19.17 -5.48
N ASP A 29 -10.67 19.23 -6.33
CA ASP A 29 -12.06 19.54 -5.95
C ASP A 29 -12.91 18.31 -5.61
N VAL A 30 -12.35 17.11 -5.75
CA VAL A 30 -12.98 15.84 -5.36
C VAL A 30 -12.14 15.16 -4.28
N THR A 31 -12.79 14.74 -3.19
CA THR A 31 -12.10 14.13 -2.05
C THR A 31 -11.65 12.71 -2.36
N PHE A 32 -10.34 12.42 -2.19
CA PHE A 32 -9.82 11.06 -2.31
C PHE A 32 -10.24 10.20 -1.11
N PRO A 33 -10.52 8.88 -1.28
CA PRO A 33 -10.85 8.01 -0.15
C PRO A 33 -9.76 7.97 0.90
N ASP A 34 -10.09 8.41 2.12
CA ASP A 34 -9.19 8.42 3.28
C ASP A 34 -9.10 7.01 3.88
N ARG A 35 -8.03 6.28 3.55
CA ARG A 35 -7.84 4.88 3.96
C ARG A 35 -6.48 4.64 4.61
N PHE A 36 -6.44 3.71 5.55
CA PHE A 36 -5.19 3.16 6.07
C PHE A 36 -4.64 2.08 5.12
N HIS A 37 -3.38 2.25 4.73
CA HIS A 37 -2.63 1.32 3.90
C HIS A 37 -1.54 0.65 4.74
N ARG A 38 -1.74 -0.59 5.15
CA ARG A 38 -0.80 -1.36 5.97
C ARG A 38 0.55 -1.58 5.28
N GLU A 39 0.57 -1.57 3.95
CA GLU A 39 1.76 -1.72 3.12
C GLU A 39 2.77 -0.57 3.29
N LEU A 40 2.33 0.56 3.86
CA LEU A 40 3.17 1.71 4.18
C LEU A 40 3.85 1.57 5.55
N SER A 41 3.51 0.56 6.35
CA SER A 41 4.09 0.40 7.69
C SER A 41 5.55 -0.06 7.61
N PRO A 42 6.45 0.51 8.44
CA PRO A 42 7.85 0.10 8.48
C PRO A 42 8.06 -1.40 8.71
N SER A 43 7.23 -2.04 9.54
CA SER A 43 7.26 -3.49 9.77
C SER A 43 6.99 -4.29 8.50
N TRP A 44 6.03 -3.84 7.68
CA TRP A 44 5.71 -4.46 6.40
C TRP A 44 6.85 -4.32 5.39
N LEU A 45 7.44 -3.12 5.28
CA LEU A 45 8.55 -2.86 4.38
C LEU A 45 9.80 -3.66 4.77
N ASN A 46 10.08 -3.80 6.06
CA ASN A 46 11.14 -4.66 6.56
C ASN A 46 10.93 -6.13 6.18
N TYR A 47 9.70 -6.63 6.31
CA TYR A 47 9.41 -7.99 5.89
C TYR A 47 9.69 -8.21 4.40
N VAL A 48 9.25 -7.28 3.54
CA VAL A 48 9.55 -7.33 2.09
C VAL A 48 11.07 -7.29 1.83
N SER A 49 11.78 -6.42 2.54
CA SER A 49 13.24 -6.29 2.44
C SER A 49 13.95 -7.63 2.77
N VAL A 50 13.54 -8.28 3.84
CA VAL A 50 14.11 -9.58 4.25
C VAL A 50 13.78 -10.69 3.23
N LEU A 51 12.56 -10.73 2.67
CA LEU A 51 12.22 -11.65 1.58
C LEU A 51 13.10 -11.43 0.36
N GLY A 52 13.47 -10.19 0.06
CA GLY A 52 14.39 -9.82 -1.02
C GLY A 52 15.87 -10.07 -0.71
N GLY A 53 16.18 -10.66 0.45
CA GLY A 53 17.55 -10.95 0.89
C GLY A 53 18.33 -9.70 1.31
N ALA A 54 17.65 -8.68 1.82
CA ALA A 54 18.27 -7.48 2.37
C ALA A 54 18.17 -7.46 3.91
N ARG A 55 19.03 -6.64 4.53
CA ARG A 55 19.02 -6.44 5.97
C ARG A 55 17.83 -5.56 6.38
N PRO A 56 17.02 -5.94 7.40
CA PRO A 56 15.95 -5.09 7.90
C PRO A 56 16.50 -3.88 8.65
N LYS A 57 15.75 -2.78 8.64
CA LYS A 57 16.00 -1.63 9.52
C LYS A 57 15.60 -1.97 10.96
N ALA A 58 16.37 -1.47 11.93
CA ALA A 58 16.03 -1.63 13.33
C ALA A 58 14.82 -0.73 13.67
N LEU A 59 13.71 -1.33 14.13
CA LEU A 59 12.49 -0.61 14.49
C LEU A 59 12.35 -0.38 16.00
N ASP A 60 13.26 -0.90 16.81
CA ASP A 60 13.32 -0.77 18.27
C ASP A 60 14.11 0.44 18.74
N ARG A 61 14.62 1.25 17.81
CA ARG A 61 15.39 2.49 18.06
C ARG A 61 14.91 3.59 17.11
N PRO A 62 15.29 4.86 17.34
CA PRO A 62 14.89 5.98 16.49
C PRO A 62 15.21 5.74 15.02
N PHE A 63 14.24 5.98 14.16
CA PHE A 63 14.35 5.99 12.70
C PHE A 63 13.54 7.14 12.12
N ARG A 64 13.76 7.47 10.84
CA ARG A 64 13.05 8.53 10.14
C ARG A 64 12.28 8.02 8.94
N TYR A 65 11.10 8.56 8.79
CA TYR A 65 10.14 8.17 7.78
C TYR A 65 9.59 9.39 7.06
N LEU A 66 9.48 9.35 5.71
CA LEU A 66 8.90 10.41 4.89
C LEU A 66 7.80 9.84 4.00
N ASP A 67 6.62 10.47 4.03
CA ASP A 67 5.50 10.18 3.15
C ASP A 67 5.35 11.31 2.11
N LEU A 68 5.54 10.99 0.83
CA LEU A 68 5.47 11.91 -0.29
C LEU A 68 4.09 11.82 -0.96
N GLY A 69 3.30 12.89 -0.92
CA GLY A 69 1.92 12.93 -1.36
C GLY A 69 1.02 12.21 -0.36
N CYS A 70 1.13 12.59 0.92
CA CYS A 70 0.48 11.91 2.04
C CYS A 70 -1.05 12.06 2.07
N GLY A 71 -1.65 12.98 1.28
CA GLY A 71 -3.05 13.32 1.37
C GLY A 71 -3.44 13.67 2.81
N PHE A 72 -4.46 13.05 3.34
CA PHE A 72 -4.89 13.23 4.74
C PHE A 72 -3.99 12.52 5.77
N ALA A 73 -2.84 11.99 5.37
CA ALA A 73 -1.82 11.32 6.16
C ALA A 73 -2.36 10.22 7.11
N HIS A 74 -3.45 9.52 6.73
CA HIS A 74 -4.08 8.52 7.61
C HIS A 74 -3.08 7.44 8.03
N SER A 75 -2.38 6.84 7.07
CA SER A 75 -1.40 5.79 7.35
C SER A 75 -0.21 6.32 8.15
N THR A 76 0.29 7.49 7.79
CA THR A 76 1.47 8.10 8.43
C THR A 76 1.22 8.45 9.88
N VAL A 77 0.06 9.08 10.19
CA VAL A 77 -0.28 9.42 11.59
C VAL A 77 -0.48 8.18 12.45
N ILE A 78 -1.12 7.13 11.92
CA ILE A 78 -1.31 5.87 12.66
C ILE A 78 0.03 5.16 12.88
N ASN A 79 0.91 5.13 11.88
CA ASN A 79 2.25 4.57 12.01
C ASN A 79 3.07 5.37 13.02
N ALA A 80 3.02 6.70 12.98
CA ALA A 80 3.70 7.57 13.95
C ALA A 80 3.23 7.32 15.38
N ALA A 81 1.92 7.15 15.57
CA ALA A 81 1.37 6.81 16.88
C ALA A 81 1.78 5.41 17.38
N ALA A 82 2.08 4.48 16.46
CA ALA A 82 2.59 3.14 16.78
C ALA A 82 4.11 3.13 17.07
N PHE A 83 4.86 4.12 16.56
CA PHE A 83 6.31 4.25 16.73
C PHE A 83 6.66 5.60 17.36
N ALA A 84 6.29 5.80 18.63
CA ALA A 84 6.45 7.07 19.33
C ALA A 84 7.93 7.55 19.44
N HIS A 85 8.90 6.66 19.27
CA HIS A 85 10.33 6.94 19.32
C HIS A 85 10.93 7.32 17.96
N ALA A 86 10.16 7.24 16.87
CA ALA A 86 10.60 7.56 15.51
C ALA A 86 10.11 8.96 15.10
N GLU A 87 10.75 9.55 14.11
CA GLU A 87 10.39 10.83 13.53
C GLU A 87 9.73 10.63 12.16
N PHE A 88 8.51 11.13 12.01
CA PHE A 88 7.74 11.03 10.78
C PHE A 88 7.63 12.39 10.11
N HIS A 89 7.78 12.41 8.79
CA HIS A 89 7.51 13.57 7.95
C HIS A 89 6.42 13.19 6.95
N ALA A 90 5.52 14.14 6.66
CA ALA A 90 4.44 13.97 5.70
C ALA A 90 4.35 15.21 4.82
N CYS A 91 4.35 15.04 3.51
CA CYS A 91 4.32 16.13 2.54
C CYS A 91 3.14 15.99 1.60
N ASP A 92 2.37 17.08 1.45
CA ASP A 92 1.38 17.25 0.40
C ASP A 92 1.35 18.72 -0.03
N PHE A 93 1.03 18.99 -1.29
CA PHE A 93 0.94 20.38 -1.78
C PHE A 93 -0.42 21.04 -1.43
N ASN A 94 -1.43 20.22 -1.09
CA ASN A 94 -2.78 20.72 -0.80
C ASN A 94 -2.89 21.13 0.68
N PRO A 95 -3.11 22.42 0.99
CA PRO A 95 -3.21 22.90 2.36
C PRO A 95 -4.37 22.26 3.14
N ALA A 96 -5.49 21.95 2.48
CA ALA A 96 -6.63 21.30 3.14
C ALA A 96 -6.31 19.87 3.59
N HIS A 97 -5.44 19.15 2.84
CA HIS A 97 -4.94 17.83 3.23
C HIS A 97 -4.07 17.93 4.48
N ILE A 98 -3.12 18.87 4.49
CA ILE A 98 -2.21 19.09 5.62
C ILE A 98 -2.96 19.49 6.88
N GLU A 99 -3.90 20.45 6.78
CA GLU A 99 -4.72 20.85 7.92
C GLU A 99 -5.55 19.69 8.51
N ALA A 100 -6.12 18.84 7.66
CA ALA A 100 -6.84 17.66 8.12
C ALA A 100 -5.92 16.59 8.75
N ALA A 101 -4.70 16.43 8.22
CA ALA A 101 -3.67 15.55 8.76
C ALA A 101 -3.18 16.01 10.15
N GLU A 102 -2.96 17.30 10.35
CA GLU A 102 -2.59 17.91 11.64
C GLU A 102 -3.69 17.73 12.70
N ARG A 103 -4.97 17.94 12.32
CA ARG A 103 -6.10 17.66 13.22
C ARG A 103 -6.15 16.20 13.64
N ARG A 104 -5.86 15.26 12.70
CA ARG A 104 -5.78 13.83 13.00
C ARG A 104 -4.63 13.52 13.94
N ALA A 105 -3.43 14.05 13.69
CA ALA A 105 -2.26 13.85 14.54
C ALA A 105 -2.53 14.35 15.97
N THR A 106 -3.10 15.54 16.11
CA THR A 106 -3.52 16.10 17.41
C THR A 106 -4.51 15.19 18.14
N ARG A 107 -5.56 14.73 17.44
CA ARG A 107 -6.58 13.83 18.01
C ARG A 107 -6.00 12.51 18.51
N LEU A 108 -5.02 11.95 17.81
CA LEU A 108 -4.36 10.69 18.19
C LEU A 108 -3.13 10.90 19.10
N GLY A 109 -2.75 12.14 19.40
CA GLY A 109 -1.56 12.43 20.20
C GLY A 109 -0.25 12.04 19.52
N ALA A 110 -0.21 12.00 18.18
CA ALA A 110 0.97 11.69 17.39
C ALA A 110 1.83 12.95 17.20
N GLY A 111 2.53 13.37 18.28
CA GLY A 111 3.37 14.58 18.29
C GLY A 111 4.71 14.44 17.57
N ASN A 112 5.02 13.28 17.03
CA ASN A 112 6.25 12.95 16.32
C ASN A 112 6.11 13.02 14.79
N VAL A 113 5.14 13.78 14.27
CA VAL A 113 4.93 14.03 12.84
C VAL A 113 5.21 15.48 12.51
N VAL A 114 6.07 15.73 11.52
CA VAL A 114 6.33 17.03 10.91
C VAL A 114 5.60 17.10 9.57
N PHE A 115 4.69 18.06 9.42
CA PHE A 115 3.94 18.25 8.19
C PHE A 115 4.60 19.30 7.29
N HIS A 116 4.59 19.04 5.98
CA HIS A 116 5.15 19.92 4.97
C HIS A 116 4.06 20.22 3.92
N GLU A 117 3.50 21.42 3.97
CA GLU A 117 2.75 21.96 2.84
C GLU A 117 3.77 22.42 1.79
N ALA A 118 3.97 21.60 0.75
CA ALA A 118 4.96 21.87 -0.28
C ALA A 118 4.76 20.97 -1.50
N SER A 119 5.14 21.47 -2.68
CA SER A 119 5.43 20.61 -3.84
C SER A 119 6.73 19.84 -3.62
N PHE A 120 6.97 18.79 -4.39
CA PHE A 120 8.20 18.00 -4.27
C PHE A 120 9.45 18.80 -4.67
N ASP A 121 9.33 19.75 -5.61
CA ASP A 121 10.41 20.67 -5.96
C ASP A 121 10.75 21.60 -4.78
N ALA A 122 9.74 22.21 -4.16
CA ALA A 122 9.94 23.06 -3.00
C ALA A 122 10.46 22.27 -1.78
N LEU A 123 10.11 20.98 -1.67
CA LEU A 123 10.61 20.10 -0.63
C LEU A 123 12.11 19.77 -0.81
N LEU A 124 12.61 19.72 -2.05
CA LEU A 124 14.03 19.52 -2.36
C LEU A 124 14.93 20.59 -1.76
N ASP A 125 14.43 21.83 -1.71
CA ASP A 125 15.20 23.00 -1.21
C ASP A 125 15.16 23.13 0.31
N ARG A 126 14.33 22.34 1.00
CA ARG A 126 14.29 22.34 2.47
C ARG A 126 15.45 21.54 3.05
N ASP A 127 15.94 22.00 4.22
CA ASP A 127 16.92 21.22 4.99
C ASP A 127 16.23 20.06 5.70
N LEU A 128 16.20 18.90 5.03
CA LEU A 128 15.62 17.67 5.53
C LEU A 128 16.72 16.70 5.97
N PRO A 129 16.49 15.95 7.06
CA PRO A 129 17.39 14.88 7.46
C PRO A 129 17.37 13.71 6.46
N PRO A 130 18.33 12.79 6.51
CA PRO A 130 18.23 11.52 5.80
C PRO A 130 17.14 10.63 6.43
N PHE A 131 16.40 9.89 5.58
CA PHE A 131 15.29 9.03 5.98
C PHE A 131 15.64 7.55 5.81
N ASP A 132 15.20 6.71 6.74
CA ASP A 132 15.29 5.24 6.64
C ASP A 132 14.21 4.66 5.74
N PHE A 133 13.05 5.31 5.68
CA PHE A 133 11.92 4.95 4.85
C PHE A 133 11.39 6.18 4.10
N ILE A 134 11.21 6.06 2.80
CA ILE A 134 10.47 7.04 1.99
C ILE A 134 9.35 6.29 1.28
N VAL A 135 8.12 6.74 1.46
CA VAL A 135 6.96 6.09 0.86
C VAL A 135 6.19 7.06 -0.01
N MET A 136 5.56 6.54 -1.07
CA MET A 136 4.63 7.29 -1.89
C MET A 136 3.55 6.35 -2.43
N HIS A 137 2.30 6.60 -2.05
CA HIS A 137 1.17 5.80 -2.46
C HIS A 137 0.21 6.61 -3.33
N GLY A 138 -0.08 6.10 -4.55
CA GLY A 138 -1.00 6.77 -5.47
C GLY A 138 -0.49 8.10 -6.02
N VAL A 139 0.83 8.26 -6.22
CA VAL A 139 1.46 9.49 -6.71
C VAL A 139 2.04 9.31 -8.11
N TYR A 140 2.88 8.31 -8.31
CA TYR A 140 3.80 8.22 -9.44
C TYR A 140 3.12 8.17 -10.82
N SER A 141 1.93 7.61 -10.89
CA SER A 141 1.12 7.57 -12.12
C SER A 141 0.37 8.86 -12.43
N TRP A 142 0.30 9.79 -11.47
CA TRP A 142 -0.53 11.00 -11.53
C TRP A 142 0.27 12.28 -11.70
N VAL A 143 1.59 12.18 -11.77
CA VAL A 143 2.49 13.33 -11.87
C VAL A 143 3.26 13.34 -13.21
N GLY A 144 3.63 14.53 -13.65
CA GLY A 144 4.40 14.76 -14.87
C GLY A 144 5.84 14.25 -14.77
N SER A 145 6.55 14.25 -15.91
CA SER A 145 7.97 13.84 -15.98
C SER A 145 8.86 14.66 -15.06
N ASP A 146 8.60 15.96 -14.95
CA ASP A 146 9.39 16.90 -14.17
C ASP A 146 9.24 16.63 -12.69
N VAL A 147 8.00 16.40 -12.24
CA VAL A 147 7.69 16.03 -10.86
C VAL A 147 8.29 14.66 -10.52
N ARG A 148 8.25 13.67 -11.43
CA ARG A 148 8.95 12.38 -11.22
C ARG A 148 10.45 12.57 -11.14
N HIS A 149 11.02 13.52 -11.91
CA HIS A 149 12.43 13.86 -11.77
C HIS A 149 12.76 14.44 -10.41
N ALA A 150 11.96 15.39 -9.89
CA ALA A 150 12.12 15.93 -8.54
C ALA A 150 12.03 14.83 -7.46
N ILE A 151 11.06 13.90 -7.59
CA ILE A 151 10.95 12.74 -6.71
C ILE A 151 12.26 11.93 -6.72
N ARG A 152 12.81 11.57 -7.90
CA ARG A 152 14.08 10.83 -7.98
C ARG A 152 15.25 11.57 -7.34
N GLN A 153 15.30 12.91 -7.47
CA GLN A 153 16.29 13.73 -6.77
C GLN A 153 16.12 13.69 -5.25
N LEU A 154 14.88 13.76 -4.74
CA LEU A 154 14.59 13.60 -3.31
C LEU A 154 15.06 12.23 -2.80
N LEU A 155 14.71 11.16 -3.49
CA LEU A 155 15.15 9.81 -3.16
C LEU A 155 16.68 9.72 -3.14
N SER A 156 17.34 10.23 -4.17
CA SER A 156 18.81 10.21 -4.26
C SER A 156 19.51 11.02 -3.16
N ARG A 157 18.93 12.14 -2.71
CA ARG A 157 19.57 13.04 -1.74
C ARG A 157 19.21 12.72 -0.29
N ARG A 158 17.99 12.21 -0.05
CA ARG A 158 17.41 12.14 1.30
C ARG A 158 17.15 10.72 1.81
N LEU A 159 17.29 9.68 0.99
CA LEU A 159 17.24 8.32 1.50
C LEU A 159 18.59 7.95 2.12
N ALA A 160 18.59 7.40 3.33
CA ALA A 160 19.78 6.92 4.00
C ALA A 160 20.31 5.63 3.31
N ASP A 161 21.58 5.31 3.52
CA ASP A 161 22.14 4.04 3.08
C ASP A 161 21.40 2.86 3.75
N GLY A 162 21.09 1.83 2.99
CA GLY A 162 20.21 0.74 3.40
C GLY A 162 18.75 1.18 3.62
N GLY A 163 18.38 2.40 3.25
CA GLY A 163 17.00 2.90 3.32
C GLY A 163 16.10 2.25 2.30
N LEU A 164 14.80 2.19 2.62
CA LEU A 164 13.77 1.57 1.80
C LEU A 164 12.84 2.62 1.18
N VAL A 165 12.51 2.43 -0.09
CA VAL A 165 11.47 3.19 -0.78
C VAL A 165 10.29 2.28 -1.08
N TYR A 166 9.08 2.71 -0.73
CA TYR A 166 7.85 2.15 -1.23
C TYR A 166 7.28 3.05 -2.32
N LEU A 167 6.89 2.44 -3.44
CA LEU A 167 6.32 3.14 -4.58
C LEU A 167 5.15 2.37 -5.15
N SER A 168 3.97 3.01 -5.28
CA SER A 168 2.84 2.41 -6.00
C SER A 168 2.54 3.15 -7.31
N TYR A 169 2.10 2.37 -8.31
CA TYR A 169 1.79 2.91 -9.63
C TYR A 169 0.89 1.99 -10.45
N ASN A 170 0.15 2.58 -11.39
CA ASN A 170 -0.62 1.86 -12.40
C ASN A 170 0.31 1.18 -13.40
N CYS A 171 0.06 -0.11 -13.67
CA CYS A 171 1.00 -0.98 -14.39
C CYS A 171 0.41 -1.56 -15.67
N GLN A 172 1.23 -1.62 -16.72
CA GLN A 172 1.00 -2.43 -17.90
C GLN A 172 1.37 -3.90 -17.63
N PRO A 173 0.70 -4.88 -18.29
CA PRO A 173 -0.30 -4.72 -19.37
C PRO A 173 -1.74 -4.53 -18.89
N GLY A 174 -2.04 -4.59 -17.60
CA GLY A 174 -3.39 -4.65 -17.06
C GLY A 174 -4.30 -3.47 -17.43
N TRP A 175 -3.74 -2.33 -17.81
CA TRP A 175 -4.49 -1.18 -18.28
C TRP A 175 -4.68 -1.12 -19.81
N SER A 176 -4.13 -2.07 -20.58
CA SER A 176 -4.13 -2.02 -22.04
C SER A 176 -5.55 -1.92 -22.64
N ALA A 177 -6.52 -2.62 -22.06
CA ALA A 177 -7.91 -2.58 -22.52
C ALA A 177 -8.65 -1.30 -22.12
N GLU A 178 -8.24 -0.64 -21.03
CA GLU A 178 -8.97 0.49 -20.45
C GLU A 178 -8.35 1.85 -20.80
N ALA A 179 -7.06 1.91 -21.11
CA ALA A 179 -6.39 3.15 -21.43
C ALA A 179 -7.05 3.93 -22.61
N PRO A 180 -7.50 3.27 -23.70
CA PRO A 180 -8.27 3.95 -24.76
C PRO A 180 -9.62 4.48 -24.28
N LEU A 181 -10.33 3.74 -23.38
CA LEU A 181 -11.60 4.19 -22.81
C LEU A 181 -11.39 5.44 -21.98
N ARG A 182 -10.34 5.45 -21.14
CA ARG A 182 -9.97 6.62 -20.35
C ARG A 182 -9.74 7.85 -21.24
N LYS A 183 -8.99 7.69 -22.33
CA LYS A 183 -8.74 8.82 -23.25
C LYS A 183 -10.06 9.39 -23.78
N LEU A 184 -10.98 8.56 -24.24
CA LEU A 184 -12.29 8.98 -24.74
C LEU A 184 -13.12 9.63 -23.63
N MET A 185 -13.14 9.08 -22.39
CA MET A 185 -13.85 9.65 -21.25
C MET A 185 -13.34 11.05 -20.90
N VAL A 186 -12.03 11.27 -20.89
CA VAL A 186 -11.42 12.59 -20.63
C VAL A 186 -11.86 13.60 -21.69
N GLU A 187 -11.86 13.26 -22.96
CA GLU A 187 -12.31 14.13 -24.04
C GLU A 187 -13.81 14.47 -23.92
N LEU A 188 -14.65 13.47 -23.58
CA LEU A 188 -16.07 13.68 -23.36
C LEU A 188 -16.32 14.59 -22.13
N ALA A 189 -15.57 14.42 -21.05
CA ALA A 189 -15.65 15.26 -19.87
C ALA A 189 -15.22 16.71 -20.15
N GLN A 190 -14.20 16.91 -21.00
CA GLN A 190 -13.73 18.24 -21.41
C GLN A 190 -14.77 18.96 -22.29
N ALA A 191 -15.53 18.22 -23.10
CA ALA A 191 -16.60 18.78 -23.92
C ALA A 191 -17.90 19.10 -23.11
N ALA A 192 -18.04 18.56 -21.91
CA ALA A 192 -19.19 18.80 -21.04
C ALA A 192 -19.01 20.05 -20.18
N GLN A 193 -20.17 20.65 -19.76
CA GLN A 193 -20.18 21.84 -18.88
C GLN A 193 -20.40 21.44 -17.41
N GLY A 194 -20.02 22.31 -16.49
CA GLY A 194 -20.20 22.15 -15.05
C GLY A 194 -18.91 21.80 -14.31
N GLY A 195 -19.01 21.49 -13.01
CA GLY A 195 -17.90 21.05 -12.17
C GLY A 195 -17.47 19.61 -12.49
N THR A 196 -16.41 19.15 -11.84
CA THR A 196 -15.78 17.84 -12.10
C THR A 196 -16.76 16.68 -12.03
N GLU A 197 -17.62 16.63 -11.01
CA GLU A 197 -18.62 15.56 -10.86
C GLU A 197 -19.64 15.54 -11.99
N ALA A 198 -20.18 16.72 -12.38
CA ALA A 198 -21.16 16.83 -13.48
C ALA A 198 -20.54 16.41 -14.83
N ARG A 199 -19.30 16.83 -15.11
CA ARG A 199 -18.56 16.46 -16.33
C ARG A 199 -18.24 14.98 -16.35
N THR A 200 -17.84 14.40 -15.21
CA THR A 200 -17.60 12.96 -15.06
C THR A 200 -18.87 12.16 -15.31
N GLY A 201 -20.00 12.57 -14.71
CA GLY A 201 -21.31 11.93 -14.93
C GLY A 201 -21.74 11.98 -16.39
N SER A 202 -21.56 13.14 -17.06
CA SER A 202 -21.85 13.29 -18.49
C SER A 202 -20.98 12.37 -19.36
N ALA A 203 -19.68 12.26 -19.05
CA ALA A 203 -18.77 11.38 -19.76
C ALA A 203 -19.15 9.89 -19.59
N VAL A 204 -19.48 9.47 -18.37
CA VAL A 204 -19.94 8.10 -18.07
C VAL A 204 -21.24 7.80 -18.82
N ALA A 205 -22.21 8.71 -18.84
CA ALA A 205 -23.46 8.56 -19.58
C ALA A 205 -23.23 8.41 -21.09
N ALA A 206 -22.37 9.25 -21.67
CA ALA A 206 -22.00 9.18 -23.07
C ALA A 206 -21.27 7.85 -23.41
N MET A 207 -20.35 7.42 -22.54
CA MET A 207 -19.66 6.13 -22.70
C MET A 207 -20.62 4.94 -22.66
N ARG A 208 -21.66 4.97 -21.81
CA ARG A 208 -22.72 3.94 -21.78
C ARG A 208 -23.44 3.85 -23.11
N GLN A 209 -23.76 4.98 -23.73
CA GLN A 209 -24.42 5.02 -25.04
C GLN A 209 -23.51 4.51 -26.15
N LEU A 210 -22.22 4.83 -26.09
CA LEU A 210 -21.22 4.38 -27.06
C LEU A 210 -20.79 2.91 -26.85
N GLY A 211 -20.88 2.40 -25.62
CA GLY A 211 -20.44 1.05 -25.22
C GLY A 211 -21.31 -0.08 -25.76
N THR A 212 -21.83 0.05 -26.97
CA THR A 212 -22.67 -0.97 -27.61
C THR A 212 -21.84 -1.94 -28.45
N PRO A 213 -22.30 -3.18 -28.67
CA PRO A 213 -21.64 -4.13 -29.55
C PRO A 213 -21.51 -3.65 -31.01
N SER A 214 -22.20 -2.57 -31.37
CA SER A 214 -22.06 -1.95 -32.71
C SER A 214 -20.70 -1.28 -32.91
N LEU A 215 -20.03 -0.84 -31.84
CA LEU A 215 -18.67 -0.31 -31.93
C LEU A 215 -17.66 -1.47 -31.99
N ARG A 216 -16.89 -1.50 -33.07
CA ARG A 216 -15.89 -2.54 -33.32
C ARG A 216 -14.90 -2.72 -32.17
N TYR A 217 -14.50 -1.60 -31.52
CA TYR A 217 -13.59 -1.63 -30.39
C TYR A 217 -14.04 -2.60 -29.29
N PHE A 218 -15.31 -2.57 -28.89
CA PHE A 218 -15.85 -3.44 -27.81
C PHE A 218 -16.02 -4.89 -28.25
N ARG A 219 -16.27 -5.14 -29.55
CA ARG A 219 -16.29 -6.51 -30.08
C ARG A 219 -14.91 -7.15 -30.08
N ASP A 220 -13.89 -6.37 -30.48
CA ASP A 220 -12.51 -6.84 -30.57
C ASP A 220 -11.82 -6.88 -29.18
N ASN A 221 -12.36 -6.17 -28.17
CA ASN A 221 -11.83 -6.06 -26.80
C ASN A 221 -12.90 -6.32 -25.73
N PRO A 222 -13.32 -7.58 -25.50
CA PRO A 222 -14.37 -7.90 -24.51
C PRO A 222 -14.03 -7.43 -23.09
N ALA A 223 -12.74 -7.43 -22.71
CA ALA A 223 -12.27 -6.91 -21.42
C ALA A 223 -12.59 -5.40 -21.25
N ALA A 224 -12.51 -4.61 -22.32
CA ALA A 224 -12.89 -3.20 -22.30
C ALA A 224 -14.40 -3.00 -22.10
N ALA A 225 -15.22 -3.86 -22.69
CA ALA A 225 -16.68 -3.83 -22.46
C ALA A 225 -17.03 -4.13 -21.00
N GLY A 226 -16.39 -5.14 -20.40
CA GLY A 226 -16.53 -5.46 -18.98
C GLY A 226 -16.07 -4.32 -18.06
N ALA A 227 -14.94 -3.67 -18.40
CA ALA A 227 -14.43 -2.53 -17.66
C ALA A 227 -15.39 -1.33 -17.72
N LEU A 228 -15.96 -1.03 -18.90
CA LEU A 228 -16.95 0.03 -19.04
C LEU A 228 -18.21 -0.25 -18.21
N ALA A 229 -18.71 -1.49 -18.18
CA ALA A 229 -19.84 -1.87 -17.34
C ALA A 229 -19.55 -1.62 -15.85
N ALA A 230 -18.36 -2.03 -15.37
CA ALA A 230 -17.95 -1.81 -13.99
C ALA A 230 -17.82 -0.32 -13.64
N LEU A 231 -17.28 0.50 -14.56
CA LEU A 231 -17.19 1.96 -14.39
C LEU A 231 -18.54 2.64 -14.31
N ALA A 232 -19.50 2.13 -15.06
CA ALA A 232 -20.85 2.66 -15.09
C ALA A 232 -21.58 2.53 -13.74
N ASP A 233 -21.21 1.54 -12.94
CA ASP A 233 -21.79 1.27 -11.61
C ASP A 233 -20.90 1.78 -10.44
N ALA A 234 -19.72 2.35 -10.75
CA ALA A 234 -18.81 2.87 -9.77
C ALA A 234 -19.25 4.26 -9.24
N PRO A 235 -18.92 4.62 -7.99
CA PRO A 235 -19.13 5.97 -7.48
C PRO A 235 -18.41 7.03 -8.34
N LEU A 236 -19.08 8.17 -8.58
CA LEU A 236 -18.55 9.20 -9.50
C LEU A 236 -17.25 9.85 -8.98
N ASP A 237 -17.09 9.99 -7.67
CA ASP A 237 -15.86 10.46 -7.04
C ASP A 237 -14.68 9.52 -7.36
N TYR A 238 -14.88 8.20 -7.26
CA TYR A 238 -13.88 7.22 -7.66
C TYR A 238 -13.53 7.34 -9.15
N VAL A 239 -14.55 7.44 -10.04
CA VAL A 239 -14.33 7.57 -11.49
C VAL A 239 -13.59 8.88 -11.80
N ALA A 240 -13.94 9.98 -11.14
CA ALA A 240 -13.27 11.26 -11.32
C ALA A 240 -11.77 11.14 -10.99
N HIS A 241 -11.42 10.58 -9.84
CA HIS A 241 -10.03 10.43 -9.42
C HIS A 241 -9.24 9.46 -10.29
N GLU A 242 -9.80 8.30 -10.63
CA GLU A 242 -9.07 7.26 -11.35
C GLU A 242 -8.96 7.56 -12.85
N PHE A 243 -9.90 8.32 -13.44
CA PHE A 243 -9.98 8.47 -14.89
C PHE A 243 -9.85 9.91 -15.40
N MET A 244 -10.18 10.96 -14.61
CA MET A 244 -10.31 12.31 -15.14
C MET A 244 -9.10 13.22 -14.91
N ASN A 245 -8.10 12.80 -14.15
CA ASN A 245 -6.86 13.56 -14.01
C ASN A 245 -6.21 13.82 -15.38
N ALA A 246 -5.79 15.06 -15.65
CA ALA A 246 -5.17 15.41 -16.92
C ALA A 246 -3.82 14.71 -17.10
N THR A 247 -3.00 14.68 -16.05
CA THR A 247 -1.76 13.92 -16.02
C THR A 247 -2.02 12.51 -15.53
N TRP A 248 -1.69 11.54 -16.37
CA TRP A 248 -1.81 10.13 -16.04
C TRP A 248 -0.88 9.29 -16.91
N LYS A 249 -0.12 8.42 -16.29
CA LYS A 249 0.79 7.49 -16.98
C LYS A 249 0.69 6.11 -16.38
N VAL A 250 0.51 5.11 -17.24
CA VAL A 250 0.66 3.70 -16.88
C VAL A 250 2.07 3.26 -17.24
N HIS A 251 2.74 2.58 -16.32
CA HIS A 251 4.15 2.24 -16.43
C HIS A 251 4.34 0.74 -16.65
N TYR A 252 5.39 0.35 -17.35
CA TYR A 252 5.95 -0.98 -17.21
C TYR A 252 6.86 -1.04 -15.98
N SER A 253 6.83 -2.14 -15.24
CA SER A 253 7.66 -2.30 -14.03
C SER A 253 9.16 -2.19 -14.28
N VAL A 254 9.59 -2.55 -15.49
CA VAL A 254 10.99 -2.44 -15.91
C VAL A 254 11.42 -0.99 -16.09
N ASP A 255 10.54 -0.13 -16.64
CA ASP A 255 10.84 1.30 -16.84
C ASP A 255 10.92 2.01 -15.47
N VAL A 256 10.01 1.71 -14.56
CA VAL A 256 10.10 2.22 -13.18
C VAL A 256 11.36 1.72 -12.48
N GLY A 257 11.73 0.45 -12.69
CA GLY A 257 12.98 -0.10 -12.17
C GLY A 257 14.22 0.64 -12.69
N ASP A 258 14.23 0.99 -13.96
CA ASP A 258 15.32 1.76 -14.59
C ASP A 258 15.35 3.21 -14.03
N GLU A 259 14.18 3.88 -13.90
CA GLU A 259 14.07 5.20 -13.28
C GLU A 259 14.54 5.21 -11.81
N MET A 260 14.28 4.14 -11.05
CA MET A 260 14.75 4.00 -9.66
C MET A 260 16.25 3.70 -9.61
N ALA A 261 16.78 2.92 -10.57
CA ALA A 261 18.22 2.66 -10.65
C ALA A 261 19.04 3.94 -10.91
N GLU A 262 18.50 4.91 -11.68
CA GLU A 262 19.11 6.23 -11.84
C GLU A 262 19.24 6.99 -10.51
N ALA A 263 18.33 6.74 -9.55
CA ALA A 263 18.40 7.29 -8.18
C ALA A 263 19.28 6.47 -7.22
N GLY A 264 19.97 5.43 -7.73
CA GLY A 264 20.82 4.55 -6.93
C GLY A 264 20.06 3.49 -6.12
N LEU A 265 18.87 3.11 -6.59
CA LEU A 265 17.97 2.17 -5.91
C LEU A 265 17.86 0.84 -6.65
N ALA A 266 17.81 -0.26 -5.91
CA ALA A 266 17.62 -1.59 -6.44
C ALA A 266 16.25 -2.17 -5.99
N TYR A 267 15.53 -2.81 -6.91
CA TYR A 267 14.29 -3.52 -6.58
C TYR A 267 14.56 -4.66 -5.58
N VAL A 268 13.73 -4.74 -4.54
CA VAL A 268 13.85 -5.73 -3.45
C VAL A 268 12.69 -6.70 -3.44
N GLY A 269 11.47 -6.24 -3.72
CA GLY A 269 10.27 -7.07 -3.70
C GLY A 269 9.00 -6.24 -3.83
N SER A 270 7.85 -6.90 -3.75
CA SER A 270 6.54 -6.28 -3.78
C SER A 270 5.93 -6.21 -2.38
N ALA A 271 5.34 -5.08 -2.03
CA ALA A 271 4.53 -4.95 -0.81
C ALA A 271 3.15 -5.62 -0.95
N THR A 272 2.74 -6.03 -2.15
CA THR A 272 1.70 -7.03 -2.37
C THR A 272 2.35 -8.41 -2.18
N LEU A 273 2.30 -8.96 -0.97
CA LEU A 273 3.16 -10.07 -0.56
C LEU A 273 3.04 -11.32 -1.43
N ALA A 274 1.85 -11.60 -1.98
CA ALA A 274 1.64 -12.73 -2.89
C ALA A 274 2.53 -12.64 -4.16
N ASP A 275 2.89 -11.44 -4.60
CA ASP A 275 3.72 -11.21 -5.78
C ASP A 275 5.16 -11.73 -5.60
N ASN A 276 5.63 -11.84 -4.36
CA ASN A 276 6.94 -12.41 -4.06
C ASN A 276 6.96 -13.95 -4.12
N HIS A 277 5.80 -14.55 -4.37
CA HIS A 277 5.62 -15.99 -4.47
C HIS A 277 4.92 -16.36 -5.80
N PRO A 278 5.61 -16.34 -6.95
CA PRO A 278 5.00 -16.55 -8.27
C PRO A 278 4.16 -17.85 -8.35
N MET A 279 4.53 -18.86 -7.58
CA MET A 279 3.76 -20.12 -7.48
C MET A 279 2.32 -19.95 -6.98
N LEU A 280 2.00 -18.83 -6.29
CA LEU A 280 0.64 -18.52 -5.85
C LEU A 280 -0.24 -17.94 -6.97
N LEU A 281 0.37 -17.32 -7.98
CA LEU A 281 -0.31 -16.49 -8.97
C LEU A 281 -0.24 -17.07 -10.39
N ILE A 282 0.82 -17.81 -10.71
CA ILE A 282 1.17 -18.23 -12.07
C ILE A 282 1.13 -19.77 -12.12
N ASP A 283 0.59 -20.35 -13.20
CA ASP A 283 0.63 -21.78 -13.39
C ASP A 283 2.07 -22.29 -13.62
N ARG A 284 2.24 -23.61 -13.47
CA ARG A 284 3.58 -24.21 -13.52
C ARG A 284 4.26 -24.02 -14.88
N GLN A 285 3.53 -24.18 -15.96
CA GLN A 285 4.09 -24.08 -17.32
C GLN A 285 4.61 -22.67 -17.58
N ALA A 286 3.80 -21.64 -17.24
CA ALA A 286 4.21 -20.25 -17.37
C ALA A 286 5.37 -19.90 -16.42
N ALA A 287 5.36 -20.41 -15.17
CA ALA A 287 6.43 -20.18 -14.22
C ALA A 287 7.77 -20.77 -14.69
N ASP A 288 7.76 -22.01 -15.26
CA ASP A 288 8.93 -22.65 -15.81
C ASP A 288 9.50 -21.87 -17.03
N ALA A 289 8.61 -21.39 -17.91
CA ALA A 289 8.98 -20.55 -19.06
C ALA A 289 9.60 -19.20 -18.61
N ILE A 290 9.01 -18.55 -17.60
CA ILE A 290 9.53 -17.30 -17.04
C ILE A 290 10.88 -17.52 -16.36
N ALA A 291 11.05 -18.60 -15.60
CA ALA A 291 12.30 -18.92 -14.94
C ALA A 291 13.46 -19.13 -15.92
N ALA A 292 13.18 -19.61 -17.14
CA ALA A 292 14.16 -19.78 -18.21
C ALA A 292 14.64 -18.46 -18.83
N LEU A 293 14.00 -17.34 -18.56
CA LEU A 293 14.41 -16.03 -19.08
C LEU A 293 15.75 -15.58 -18.48
N PRO A 294 16.63 -14.90 -19.27
CA PRO A 294 18.04 -14.74 -18.94
C PRO A 294 18.33 -13.87 -17.70
N ASN A 295 17.43 -12.98 -17.34
CA ASN A 295 17.67 -12.06 -16.22
C ASN A 295 16.39 -11.73 -15.42
N ALA A 296 16.59 -11.22 -14.20
CA ALA A 296 15.49 -10.88 -13.28
C ALA A 296 14.58 -9.77 -13.82
N ARG A 297 15.10 -8.82 -14.61
CA ARG A 297 14.32 -7.75 -15.23
C ARG A 297 13.28 -8.31 -16.19
N LEU A 298 13.67 -9.23 -17.08
CA LEU A 298 12.76 -9.87 -18.04
C LEU A 298 11.77 -10.80 -17.31
N ARG A 299 12.23 -11.55 -16.31
CA ARG A 299 11.33 -12.39 -15.51
C ARG A 299 10.23 -11.57 -14.86
N ARG A 300 10.56 -10.46 -14.21
CA ARG A 300 9.58 -9.56 -13.59
C ARG A 300 8.57 -8.98 -14.60
N LEU A 301 9.03 -8.58 -15.78
CA LEU A 301 8.13 -8.11 -16.85
C LEU A 301 7.19 -9.23 -17.30
N ALA A 302 7.71 -10.45 -17.51
CA ALA A 302 6.90 -11.60 -17.92
C ALA A 302 5.89 -12.04 -16.85
N GLU A 303 6.23 -11.92 -15.57
CA GLU A 303 5.32 -12.12 -14.45
C GLU A 303 4.13 -11.13 -14.51
N ASP A 304 4.38 -9.85 -14.85
CA ASP A 304 3.31 -8.87 -15.03
C ASP A 304 2.34 -9.28 -16.16
N PHE A 305 2.87 -9.81 -17.27
CA PHE A 305 2.05 -10.35 -18.35
C PHE A 305 1.27 -11.60 -17.94
N ALA A 306 1.91 -12.50 -17.19
CA ALA A 306 1.28 -13.75 -16.75
C ALA A 306 0.04 -13.52 -15.87
N VAL A 307 0.00 -12.42 -15.12
CA VAL A 307 -1.11 -12.08 -14.22
C VAL A 307 -1.93 -10.88 -14.69
N ASN A 308 -1.67 -10.36 -15.90
CA ASN A 308 -2.27 -9.12 -16.42
C ASN A 308 -2.22 -7.99 -15.39
N ARG A 309 -1.01 -7.66 -14.91
CA ARG A 309 -0.75 -6.75 -13.80
C ARG A 309 -1.30 -5.36 -14.07
N ARG A 310 -2.21 -4.89 -13.18
CA ARG A 310 -2.85 -3.58 -13.28
C ARG A 310 -2.25 -2.54 -12.34
N PHE A 311 -1.77 -2.96 -11.17
CA PHE A 311 -1.22 -2.09 -10.12
C PHE A 311 -0.05 -2.76 -9.42
N ARG A 312 0.98 -1.99 -9.12
CA ARG A 312 2.16 -2.47 -8.39
C ARG A 312 2.39 -1.64 -7.13
N ARG A 313 2.97 -2.31 -6.15
CA ARG A 313 3.46 -1.75 -4.89
C ARG A 313 4.88 -2.24 -4.69
N ASP A 314 5.82 -1.56 -5.33
CA ASP A 314 7.20 -2.01 -5.35
C ASP A 314 8.01 -1.42 -4.19
N VAL A 315 8.95 -2.21 -3.68
CA VAL A 315 9.90 -1.80 -2.66
C VAL A 315 11.31 -1.81 -3.26
N PHE A 316 12.03 -0.72 -3.04
CA PHE A 316 13.40 -0.52 -3.49
C PHE A 316 14.31 -0.25 -2.30
N LEU A 317 15.59 -0.62 -2.43
CA LEU A 317 16.63 -0.49 -1.44
C LEU A 317 17.74 0.41 -1.96
N ARG A 318 18.26 1.31 -1.11
CA ARG A 318 19.49 2.05 -1.41
C ARG A 318 20.72 1.22 -1.02
N GLY A 319 21.66 1.09 -1.96
CA GLY A 319 22.93 0.42 -1.73
C GLY A 319 22.89 -1.08 -2.05
N ALA A 320 23.60 -1.49 -3.08
CA ALA A 320 23.70 -2.90 -3.51
C ALA A 320 24.40 -3.79 -2.46
N GLY A 321 25.20 -3.21 -1.55
CA GLY A 321 25.93 -3.92 -0.49
C GLY A 321 25.08 -4.37 0.71
N GLU A 322 23.80 -3.96 0.76
CA GLU A 322 22.89 -4.37 1.84
C GLU A 322 22.24 -5.74 1.61
N ARG A 323 22.49 -6.38 0.47
CA ARG A 323 22.08 -7.78 0.26
C ARG A 323 22.99 -8.72 1.00
N VAL A 324 22.39 -9.59 1.81
CA VAL A 324 23.11 -10.50 2.70
C VAL A 324 23.23 -11.91 2.11
N ALA A 325 24.18 -12.70 2.65
CA ALA A 325 24.32 -14.11 2.28
C ALA A 325 23.04 -14.89 2.65
N PRO A 326 22.71 -16.00 1.94
CA PRO A 326 21.48 -16.76 2.19
C PRO A 326 21.30 -17.23 3.63
N ALA A 327 22.38 -17.63 4.31
CA ALA A 327 22.33 -18.04 5.71
C ALA A 327 21.99 -16.86 6.65
N GLU A 328 22.46 -15.67 6.32
CA GLU A 328 22.14 -14.44 7.07
C GLU A 328 20.70 -14.00 6.79
N ALA A 329 20.22 -14.11 5.55
CA ALA A 329 18.83 -13.85 5.20
C ALA A 329 17.85 -14.73 6.00
N ILE A 330 18.18 -16.01 6.20
CA ILE A 330 17.39 -16.91 7.04
C ILE A 330 17.40 -16.44 8.51
N ARG A 331 18.53 -16.00 9.05
CA ARG A 331 18.57 -15.44 10.41
C ARG A 331 17.70 -14.20 10.55
N HIS A 332 17.77 -13.26 9.58
CA HIS A 332 16.90 -12.10 9.58
C HIS A 332 15.41 -12.46 9.45
N LEU A 333 15.10 -13.48 8.64
CA LEU A 333 13.74 -13.99 8.53
C LEU A 333 13.25 -14.57 9.88
N ASP A 334 14.10 -15.33 10.57
CA ASP A 334 13.78 -15.93 11.88
C ASP A 334 13.54 -14.88 12.98
N GLU A 335 14.13 -13.69 12.85
CA GLU A 335 13.87 -12.55 13.76
C GLU A 335 12.58 -11.81 13.47
N ILE A 336 11.99 -11.93 12.28
CA ILE A 336 10.69 -11.30 11.97
C ILE A 336 9.60 -11.89 12.86
N ALA A 337 8.85 -11.01 13.53
CA ALA A 337 7.64 -11.39 14.23
C ALA A 337 6.45 -11.47 13.27
N ILE A 338 5.65 -12.50 13.41
CA ILE A 338 4.38 -12.68 12.68
C ILE A 338 3.26 -13.01 13.65
N GLY A 339 2.04 -12.61 13.32
CA GLY A 339 0.87 -12.86 14.15
C GLY A 339 -0.43 -12.79 13.36
N CYS A 340 -1.53 -13.06 14.02
CA CYS A 340 -2.86 -13.00 13.43
C CYS A 340 -3.58 -11.73 13.86
N THR A 341 -3.96 -10.88 12.91
CA THR A 341 -4.75 -9.65 13.17
C THR A 341 -6.26 -9.89 13.09
N THR A 342 -6.68 -11.09 12.67
CA THR A 342 -8.05 -11.56 12.64
C THR A 342 -8.25 -12.69 13.65
N ASP A 343 -9.39 -13.35 13.63
CA ASP A 343 -9.60 -14.56 14.41
C ASP A 343 -8.64 -15.67 13.97
N VAL A 344 -8.00 -16.36 14.93
CA VAL A 344 -7.04 -17.44 14.64
C VAL A 344 -7.69 -18.62 13.94
N GLU A 345 -9.00 -18.82 14.13
CA GLU A 345 -9.76 -19.87 13.44
C GLU A 345 -9.83 -19.66 11.92
N ARG A 346 -9.55 -18.44 11.44
CA ARG A 346 -9.44 -18.13 10.00
C ARG A 346 -8.12 -18.58 9.35
N ILE A 347 -7.16 -19.07 10.12
CA ILE A 347 -5.98 -19.75 9.56
C ILE A 347 -6.46 -21.12 9.08
N ASP A 348 -6.76 -21.26 7.79
CA ASP A 348 -7.37 -22.47 7.22
C ASP A 348 -6.31 -23.53 6.84
N THR A 349 -6.71 -24.78 6.86
CA THR A 349 -5.93 -25.91 6.34
C THR A 349 -5.82 -25.89 4.81
N ARG A 350 -6.62 -25.06 4.13
CA ARG A 350 -6.66 -24.94 2.67
C ARG A 350 -6.64 -23.49 2.23
N MET A 351 -5.68 -23.14 1.39
CA MET A 351 -5.56 -21.85 0.73
C MET A 351 -5.90 -22.00 -0.75
N THR A 352 -6.95 -21.31 -1.21
CA THR A 352 -7.30 -21.25 -2.63
C THR A 352 -6.35 -20.33 -3.37
N ILE A 353 -5.82 -20.78 -4.50
CA ILE A 353 -4.97 -20.02 -5.41
C ILE A 353 -5.51 -20.13 -6.84
N PRO A 354 -5.15 -19.25 -7.79
CA PRO A 354 -5.69 -19.27 -9.16
C PRO A 354 -5.57 -20.62 -9.87
N ARG A 355 -4.52 -21.40 -9.57
CA ARG A 355 -4.28 -22.73 -10.18
C ARG A 355 -4.80 -23.91 -9.35
N GLY A 356 -5.61 -23.69 -8.31
CA GLY A 356 -6.15 -24.76 -7.46
C GLY A 356 -6.13 -24.42 -5.98
N ALA A 357 -5.51 -25.27 -5.16
CA ALA A 357 -5.39 -25.05 -3.73
C ALA A 357 -4.06 -25.60 -3.18
N ILE A 358 -3.55 -24.94 -2.16
CA ILE A 358 -2.48 -25.44 -1.29
C ILE A 358 -3.15 -25.97 -0.03
N SER A 359 -2.81 -27.20 0.36
CA SER A 359 -3.29 -27.80 1.60
C SER A 359 -2.15 -27.90 2.59
N PHE A 360 -2.43 -27.48 3.82
CA PHE A 360 -1.54 -27.60 4.97
C PHE A 360 -1.97 -28.81 5.81
N GLN A 361 -1.03 -29.46 6.50
CA GLN A 361 -1.34 -30.57 7.40
C GLN A 361 -2.24 -30.07 8.54
N PRO A 362 -3.36 -30.75 8.85
CA PRO A 362 -4.30 -30.29 9.89
C PRO A 362 -3.67 -30.11 11.26
N ASP A 363 -2.76 -31.01 11.67
CA ASP A 363 -2.03 -30.92 12.93
C ASP A 363 -1.07 -29.71 12.98
N PHE A 364 -0.44 -29.35 11.85
CA PHE A 364 0.36 -28.14 11.74
C PHE A 364 -0.49 -26.88 11.96
N ILE A 365 -1.66 -26.79 11.36
CA ILE A 365 -2.56 -25.63 11.51
C ILE A 365 -3.11 -25.57 12.94
N ALA A 366 -3.48 -26.70 13.55
CA ALA A 366 -3.96 -26.73 14.93
C ALA A 366 -2.90 -26.22 15.92
N ASP A 367 -1.66 -26.70 15.79
CA ASP A 367 -0.54 -26.25 16.62
C ASP A 367 -0.22 -24.77 16.38
N LEU A 368 -0.24 -24.33 15.12
CA LEU A 368 -0.01 -22.92 14.76
C LEU A 368 -1.09 -22.01 15.34
N ARG A 369 -2.37 -22.38 15.26
CA ARG A 369 -3.48 -21.64 15.89
C ARG A 369 -3.27 -21.48 17.38
N ALA A 370 -2.87 -22.55 18.08
CA ALA A 370 -2.59 -22.52 19.50
C ALA A 370 -1.44 -21.55 19.84
N LEU A 371 -0.40 -21.46 19.01
CA LEU A 371 0.68 -20.50 19.20
C LEU A 371 0.20 -19.06 18.90
N MET A 372 -0.47 -18.84 17.78
CA MET A 372 -0.96 -17.51 17.36
C MET A 372 -2.05 -16.98 18.30
N GLY A 373 -2.77 -17.85 18.99
CA GLY A 373 -3.69 -17.49 20.06
C GLY A 373 -3.04 -16.78 21.25
N ARG A 374 -1.73 -16.96 21.44
CA ARG A 374 -0.95 -16.29 22.49
C ARG A 374 -0.42 -14.91 22.09
N GLY A 375 -0.40 -14.59 20.78
CA GLY A 375 0.11 -13.34 20.24
C GLY A 375 1.09 -13.52 19.12
N ALA A 376 1.72 -12.43 18.68
CA ALA A 376 2.76 -12.45 17.64
C ALA A 376 4.06 -13.04 18.20
N MET A 377 4.72 -13.86 17.38
CA MET A 377 5.96 -14.54 17.73
C MET A 377 6.98 -14.44 16.60
N ARG A 378 8.28 -14.52 16.90
CA ARG A 378 9.31 -14.61 15.90
C ARG A 378 9.19 -15.91 15.09
N ILE A 379 9.45 -15.84 13.80
CA ILE A 379 9.43 -17.03 12.90
C ILE A 379 10.35 -18.13 13.45
N GLY A 380 11.55 -17.78 13.91
CA GLY A 380 12.50 -18.74 14.49
C GLY A 380 11.96 -19.44 15.72
N GLU A 381 11.22 -18.73 16.59
CA GLU A 381 10.57 -19.33 17.76
C GLU A 381 9.43 -20.28 17.37
N ILE A 382 8.63 -19.91 16.36
CA ILE A 382 7.59 -20.79 15.81
C ILE A 382 8.21 -22.06 15.24
N VAL A 383 9.29 -21.89 14.44
CA VAL A 383 10.03 -23.01 13.86
C VAL A 383 10.58 -23.94 14.94
N ALA A 384 11.17 -23.39 16.01
CA ALA A 384 11.69 -24.20 17.12
C ALA A 384 10.58 -24.97 17.88
N ARG A 385 9.40 -24.35 18.06
CA ARG A 385 8.29 -24.97 18.80
C ARG A 385 7.51 -25.99 17.97
N LEU A 386 7.37 -25.78 16.66
CA LEU A 386 6.67 -26.69 15.75
C LEU A 386 7.58 -27.71 15.09
N GLY A 387 8.90 -27.50 15.13
CA GLY A 387 9.92 -28.40 14.62
C GLY A 387 10.09 -29.67 15.49
N GLY A 388 10.95 -30.57 15.04
CA GLY A 388 11.25 -31.81 15.70
C GLY A 388 11.38 -32.97 14.70
N GLU A 389 11.24 -34.22 15.15
CA GLU A 389 11.35 -35.38 14.27
C GLU A 389 10.27 -35.46 13.17
N ARG A 390 9.10 -34.79 13.40
CA ARG A 390 7.94 -34.87 12.49
C ARG A 390 7.87 -33.79 11.43
N ARG A 391 8.55 -32.65 11.62
CA ARG A 391 8.41 -31.48 10.74
C ARG A 391 9.76 -30.83 10.47
N ASN A 392 10.09 -30.69 9.18
CA ASN A 392 11.33 -30.04 8.74
C ASN A 392 11.26 -28.52 8.95
N PRO A 393 12.25 -27.86 9.58
CA PRO A 393 12.31 -26.42 9.76
C PRO A 393 12.14 -25.61 8.46
N ARG A 394 12.61 -26.12 7.32
CA ARG A 394 12.46 -25.47 6.01
C ARG A 394 11.00 -25.46 5.56
N GLU A 395 10.28 -26.57 5.74
CA GLU A 395 8.86 -26.68 5.39
C GLU A 395 8.00 -25.78 6.29
N ILE A 396 8.31 -25.72 7.58
CA ILE A 396 7.61 -24.80 8.51
C ILE A 396 7.78 -23.37 8.04
N ARG A 397 9.01 -22.91 7.75
CA ARG A 397 9.25 -21.55 7.23
C ARG A 397 8.45 -21.30 5.93
N GLN A 398 8.50 -22.23 4.99
CA GLN A 398 7.78 -22.11 3.73
C GLN A 398 6.26 -21.96 3.96
N ASN A 399 5.68 -22.78 4.83
CA ASN A 399 4.26 -22.69 5.17
C ASN A 399 3.92 -21.35 5.83
N LEU A 400 4.75 -20.86 6.75
CA LEU A 400 4.56 -19.54 7.37
C LEU A 400 4.60 -18.41 6.33
N LEU A 401 5.57 -18.42 5.40
CA LEU A 401 5.67 -17.44 4.32
C LEU A 401 4.43 -17.44 3.42
N LEU A 402 3.89 -18.62 3.09
CA LEU A 402 2.67 -18.74 2.30
C LEU A 402 1.45 -18.22 3.07
N LEU A 403 1.36 -18.48 4.37
CA LEU A 403 0.28 -17.95 5.21
C LEU A 403 0.37 -16.42 5.38
N VAL A 404 1.57 -15.86 5.43
CA VAL A 404 1.76 -14.39 5.41
C VAL A 404 1.41 -13.82 4.03
N ALA A 405 1.83 -14.46 2.95
CA ALA A 405 1.51 -14.04 1.59
C ALA A 405 0.00 -14.06 1.29
N SER A 406 -0.75 -15.00 1.89
CA SER A 406 -2.22 -15.07 1.77
C SER A 406 -2.96 -14.05 2.67
N GLY A 407 -2.27 -13.41 3.61
CA GLY A 407 -2.86 -12.51 4.59
C GLY A 407 -3.49 -13.21 5.81
N ALA A 408 -3.35 -14.53 5.94
CA ALA A 408 -3.77 -15.26 7.14
C ALA A 408 -2.91 -14.87 8.37
N LEU A 409 -1.62 -14.60 8.13
CA LEU A 409 -0.70 -14.01 9.07
C LEU A 409 -0.22 -12.65 8.59
N THR A 410 0.29 -11.84 9.51
CA THR A 410 0.75 -10.48 9.24
C THR A 410 2.11 -10.27 9.89
N PRO A 411 3.06 -9.56 9.25
CA PRO A 411 4.30 -9.12 9.89
C PRO A 411 4.03 -8.12 11.02
N PHE A 412 4.76 -8.26 12.12
CA PHE A 412 4.73 -7.37 13.28
C PHE A 412 6.10 -6.69 13.46
N ALA A 413 6.12 -5.51 14.05
CA ALA A 413 7.37 -4.82 14.40
C ALA A 413 8.13 -5.54 15.52
N GLN A 414 7.40 -6.15 16.44
CA GLN A 414 7.95 -6.90 17.57
C GLN A 414 6.99 -8.01 18.01
N PRO A 415 7.46 -9.03 18.70
CA PRO A 415 6.60 -9.98 19.37
C PRO A 415 5.64 -9.26 20.32
N GLY A 416 4.40 -9.72 20.40
CA GLY A 416 3.38 -9.14 21.27
C GLY A 416 2.36 -10.18 21.64
N GLY A 417 1.65 -9.96 22.74
CA GLY A 417 0.66 -10.91 23.22
C GLY A 417 0.03 -10.47 24.51
N TYR A 418 -0.59 -11.42 25.18
CA TYR A 418 -1.16 -11.19 26.49
C TYR A 418 -0.11 -10.66 27.47
N THR A 419 -0.33 -9.46 28.00
CA THR A 419 0.45 -8.95 29.12
C THR A 419 0.17 -9.78 30.38
N GLU A 420 1.18 -9.85 31.25
CA GLU A 420 1.13 -10.62 32.49
C GLU A 420 -0.10 -10.30 33.34
N THR A 421 -0.64 -11.33 33.99
CA THR A 421 -1.70 -11.24 35.00
C THR A 421 -1.32 -10.23 36.07
N GLY A 422 -2.20 -9.25 36.34
CA GLY A 422 -1.98 -8.23 37.37
C GLY A 422 -1.65 -6.83 36.87
N ALA A 423 -1.40 -6.62 35.54
CA ALA A 423 -1.26 -5.29 34.98
C ALA A 423 -2.62 -4.56 34.92
N ARG A 424 -2.61 -3.23 35.11
CA ARG A 424 -3.81 -2.39 34.95
C ARG A 424 -4.33 -2.46 33.52
N ARG A 425 -5.67 -2.64 33.39
CA ARG A 425 -6.34 -2.58 32.10
C ARG A 425 -6.06 -1.23 31.41
N ALA A 426 -5.50 -1.26 30.21
CA ALA A 426 -5.13 -0.05 29.50
C ALA A 426 -5.04 -0.26 27.98
N ALA A 427 -5.09 0.83 27.25
CA ALA A 427 -4.60 0.97 25.87
C ALA A 427 -3.61 2.14 25.85
N SER A 428 -2.78 2.26 24.82
CA SER A 428 -1.99 3.48 24.63
C SER A 428 -2.94 4.69 24.48
N PRO A 429 -2.51 5.93 24.82
CA PRO A 429 -3.36 7.11 24.66
C PRO A 429 -3.91 7.25 23.25
N ALA A 430 -3.08 7.01 22.23
CA ALA A 430 -3.48 7.05 20.82
C ALA A 430 -4.51 5.95 20.47
N ALA A 431 -4.30 4.72 20.96
CA ALA A 431 -5.26 3.63 20.75
C ALA A 431 -6.59 3.91 21.45
N ALA A 432 -6.57 4.44 22.67
CA ALA A 432 -7.78 4.82 23.40
C ALA A 432 -8.56 5.93 22.69
N ALA A 433 -7.87 6.95 22.15
CA ALA A 433 -8.48 8.01 21.37
C ALA A 433 -9.11 7.48 20.06
N ALA A 434 -8.42 6.57 19.35
CA ALA A 434 -8.96 5.92 18.16
C ALA A 434 -10.19 5.06 18.47
N LEU A 435 -10.17 4.28 19.56
CA LEU A 435 -11.30 3.47 20.02
C LEU A 435 -12.50 4.37 20.36
N ALA A 436 -12.25 5.51 21.05
CA ALA A 436 -13.33 6.45 21.40
C ALA A 436 -13.98 7.09 20.16
N ALA A 437 -13.20 7.38 19.11
CA ALA A 437 -13.73 7.84 17.83
C ALA A 437 -14.51 6.73 17.12
N GLY A 438 -13.90 5.54 16.99
CA GLY A 438 -14.47 4.42 16.25
C GLY A 438 -15.78 3.87 16.85
N ALA A 439 -15.98 3.98 18.16
CA ALA A 439 -17.25 3.57 18.80
C ALA A 439 -18.45 4.41 18.36
N ARG A 440 -18.21 5.57 17.72
CA ARG A 440 -19.24 6.51 17.24
C ARG A 440 -19.43 6.48 15.73
N GLU A 441 -18.58 5.78 15.01
CA GLU A 441 -18.56 5.75 13.54
C GLU A 441 -19.23 4.47 13.04
N ALA A 442 -19.98 4.59 11.92
CA ALA A 442 -20.59 3.42 11.28
C ALA A 442 -19.56 2.56 10.53
N ALA A 443 -18.47 3.17 10.03
CA ALA A 443 -17.39 2.49 9.34
C ALA A 443 -16.31 2.02 10.32
N PRO A 444 -15.58 0.93 10.03
CA PRO A 444 -14.44 0.52 10.83
C PRO A 444 -13.37 1.62 10.90
N THR A 445 -12.86 1.90 12.10
CA THR A 445 -11.72 2.79 12.33
C THR A 445 -10.42 1.99 12.43
N PHE A 446 -9.27 2.68 12.47
CA PHE A 446 -7.96 2.06 12.68
C PHE A 446 -7.37 2.53 13.99
N ALA A 447 -7.07 1.59 14.89
CA ALA A 447 -6.38 1.87 16.14
C ALA A 447 -4.87 1.62 15.97
N PRO A 448 -4.00 2.55 16.40
CA PRO A 448 -2.56 2.33 16.46
C PRO A 448 -2.21 1.14 17.34
N CYS A 449 -1.30 0.30 16.89
CA CYS A 449 -0.88 -0.91 17.58
C CYS A 449 0.66 -1.00 17.53
N GLU A 450 1.29 -0.74 18.67
CA GLU A 450 2.75 -0.70 18.81
C GLU A 450 3.42 -2.03 18.41
N PRO A 451 2.97 -3.22 18.90
CA PRO A 451 3.58 -4.48 18.48
C PRO A 451 3.43 -4.77 16.98
N LEU A 452 2.30 -4.37 16.38
CA LEU A 452 2.10 -4.50 14.93
C LEU A 452 3.01 -3.54 14.15
N GLY A 453 3.32 -2.37 14.74
CA GLY A 453 4.01 -1.30 14.05
C GLY A 453 3.14 -0.67 12.95
N GLY A 454 1.88 -0.42 13.27
CA GLY A 454 0.89 0.14 12.33
C GLY A 454 -0.51 0.16 12.93
N GLY A 455 -1.53 0.18 12.05
CA GLY A 455 -2.93 0.22 12.44
C GLY A 455 -3.64 -1.12 12.31
N ILE A 456 -4.56 -1.37 13.23
CA ILE A 456 -5.50 -2.50 13.14
C ILE A 456 -6.93 -1.97 12.98
N ALA A 457 -7.68 -2.54 12.03
CA ALA A 457 -9.09 -2.21 11.86
C ALA A 457 -9.91 -2.66 13.09
N VAL A 458 -10.78 -1.78 13.57
CA VAL A 458 -11.65 -2.02 14.73
C VAL A 458 -13.06 -1.60 14.35
N SER A 459 -14.03 -2.49 14.52
CA SER A 459 -15.44 -2.16 14.35
C SER A 459 -15.97 -1.32 15.54
N ALA A 460 -17.10 -0.62 15.33
CA ALA A 460 -17.73 0.16 16.41
C ALA A 460 -18.05 -0.67 17.64
N ASP A 461 -18.55 -1.91 17.45
CA ASP A 461 -18.85 -2.84 18.54
C ASP A 461 -17.60 -3.27 19.33
N GLU A 462 -16.51 -3.62 18.61
CA GLU A 462 -15.22 -3.94 19.26
C GLU A 462 -14.65 -2.74 20.01
N ALA A 463 -14.74 -1.53 19.45
CA ALA A 463 -14.28 -0.31 20.10
C ALA A 463 -15.07 -0.03 21.38
N ALA A 464 -16.40 -0.15 21.34
CA ALA A 464 -17.25 0.04 22.49
C ALA A 464 -17.00 -1.01 23.60
N LYS A 465 -16.79 -2.28 23.23
CA LYS A 465 -16.41 -3.35 24.16
C LYS A 465 -15.05 -3.09 24.81
N ALA A 466 -14.06 -2.65 24.01
CA ALA A 466 -12.73 -2.32 24.49
C ALA A 466 -12.75 -1.16 25.51
N LEU A 467 -13.50 -0.10 25.24
CA LEU A 467 -13.64 1.04 26.14
C LEU A 467 -14.30 0.65 27.47
N ARG A 468 -15.37 -0.14 27.46
CA ARG A 468 -15.99 -0.66 28.68
C ARG A 468 -15.03 -1.52 29.50
N TRP A 469 -14.26 -2.39 28.83
CA TRP A 469 -13.25 -3.19 29.50
C TRP A 469 -12.14 -2.32 30.14
N ILE A 470 -11.65 -1.29 29.45
CA ILE A 470 -10.65 -0.33 29.97
C ILE A 470 -11.22 0.42 31.20
N ALA A 471 -12.50 0.81 31.15
CA ALA A 471 -13.19 1.49 32.25
C ALA A 471 -13.37 0.62 33.51
N GLY A 472 -13.11 -0.68 33.40
CA GLY A 472 -13.25 -1.61 34.54
C GLY A 472 -14.61 -2.28 34.64
N ASP A 473 -15.48 -2.12 33.63
CA ASP A 473 -16.77 -2.81 33.59
C ASP A 473 -16.58 -4.34 33.58
N ALA A 474 -17.62 -5.08 33.98
CA ALA A 474 -17.65 -6.55 33.94
C ALA A 474 -17.72 -7.12 32.48
N ALA A 475 -17.42 -6.30 31.49
CA ALA A 475 -17.36 -6.71 30.07
C ALA A 475 -16.19 -7.67 29.83
N PRO A 476 -16.38 -8.72 29.00
CA PRO A 476 -15.28 -9.61 28.65
C PRO A 476 -14.22 -8.82 27.84
N ARG A 477 -12.94 -9.16 28.04
CA ARG A 477 -11.83 -8.57 27.32
C ARG A 477 -11.96 -8.92 25.83
N PRO A 478 -11.84 -7.93 24.90
CA PRO A 478 -11.79 -8.22 23.48
C PRO A 478 -10.50 -8.98 23.12
N ASP A 479 -10.57 -10.30 23.00
CA ASP A 479 -9.40 -11.18 22.86
C ASP A 479 -8.55 -10.86 21.64
N ARG A 480 -9.17 -10.49 20.51
CA ARG A 480 -8.43 -10.10 19.30
C ARG A 480 -7.55 -8.87 19.54
N LEU A 481 -8.07 -7.82 20.15
CA LEU A 481 -7.34 -6.57 20.43
C LEU A 481 -6.26 -6.76 21.51
N ALA A 482 -6.51 -7.64 22.49
CA ALA A 482 -5.52 -8.01 23.50
C ALA A 482 -4.36 -8.83 22.88
N ARG A 483 -4.69 -9.82 22.06
CA ARG A 483 -3.71 -10.70 21.42
C ARG A 483 -2.75 -9.92 20.51
N VAL A 484 -3.23 -8.92 19.77
CA VAL A 484 -2.38 -8.06 18.93
C VAL A 484 -1.67 -6.95 19.70
N GLY A 485 -2.00 -6.73 20.97
CA GLY A 485 -1.32 -5.76 21.84
C GLY A 485 -1.90 -4.34 21.81
N VAL A 486 -3.13 -4.13 21.30
CA VAL A 486 -3.86 -2.86 21.45
C VAL A 486 -4.29 -2.65 22.90
N LEU A 487 -4.74 -3.72 23.55
CA LEU A 487 -5.13 -3.74 24.95
C LEU A 487 -4.07 -4.43 25.82
N ARG A 488 -3.76 -3.86 26.97
CA ARG A 488 -2.80 -4.36 27.96
C ARG A 488 -3.49 -4.57 29.29
N GLY A 489 -3.02 -5.54 30.07
CA GLY A 489 -3.53 -5.84 31.41
C GLY A 489 -4.55 -6.98 31.41
N ALA A 490 -4.83 -7.46 32.62
CA ALA A 490 -5.72 -8.61 32.90
C ALA A 490 -7.15 -8.17 33.17
#